data_0458532abee31da5d45623e606ef9daa
#
_entry.id   0458532abee31da5d45623e606ef9daa
#
_cell.length_a   1.000
_cell.length_b   1.000
_cell.length_c   1.000
_cell.angle_alpha   90.00
_cell.angle_beta   90.00
_cell.angle_gamma   90.00
#
_symmetry.space_group_name_H-M   'P 1'
#
loop_
_entity.id
_entity.type
_entity.pdbx_description
1 polymer ?
#
loop_
_entity_poly.entity_id
_entity_poly.type
_entity_poly.pdbx_seq_one_letter_code
_entity_poly.pdbx_strand_id
1 'polypeptide(L)'
;QTIGITNDFLKYTIINKGTKFVNSKGKVILDWPRPKKVTENGWYPSYRFNQPDLERQLRKKLKEYKKVQIKQNTEVKKIHNNKNYAKIFFKNIIDKKTYEIKTKYIIGCDGANSITRKQIGTKMDNLGFTQKWAVVDLILKNNKKNLPDRTIQYSNPRQPATYCRNVGKRRRWEFALRNNLSEKKVLSEKYIWNFLKPWLKKSEAYVERKTIYTFESAISRKWRRGRIFISGDSAHLMPPFMGQGMCAGI
;
A
#
# COMPACT_ATOMS: atom_id res chain seq x y z
N GLN A 1 -13.20 -13.81 -5.24
CA GLN A 1 -14.04 -14.83 -5.90
C GLN A 1 -14.45 -14.36 -7.30
N THR A 2 -15.13 -13.23 -7.42
CA THR A 2 -15.71 -12.70 -8.68
C THR A 2 -14.77 -12.71 -9.87
N ILE A 3 -13.49 -12.40 -9.68
CA ILE A 3 -12.47 -12.38 -10.74
C ILE A 3 -11.73 -13.71 -10.92
N GLY A 4 -12.06 -14.75 -10.14
CA GLY A 4 -11.56 -16.12 -10.31
C GLY A 4 -10.09 -16.35 -10.00
N ILE A 5 -9.44 -15.55 -9.12
CA ILE A 5 -8.02 -15.74 -8.73
C ILE A 5 -7.84 -16.35 -7.34
N THR A 6 -8.91 -16.63 -6.63
CA THR A 6 -8.88 -16.94 -5.19
C THR A 6 -7.96 -18.12 -4.85
N ASN A 7 -8.18 -19.27 -5.48
CA ASN A 7 -7.41 -20.50 -5.15
C ASN A 7 -5.93 -20.34 -5.47
N ASP A 8 -5.60 -19.64 -6.55
CA ASP A 8 -4.21 -19.38 -6.92
C ASP A 8 -3.56 -18.35 -5.97
N PHE A 9 -4.32 -17.32 -5.55
CA PHE A 9 -3.80 -16.29 -4.69
C PHE A 9 -3.65 -16.73 -3.24
N LEU A 10 -4.52 -17.57 -2.71
CA LEU A 10 -4.44 -18.08 -1.33
C LEU A 10 -3.11 -18.76 -1.02
N LYS A 11 -2.48 -19.40 -2.01
CA LYS A 11 -1.14 -20.02 -1.87
C LYS A 11 -0.04 -19.01 -1.49
N TYR A 12 -0.27 -17.72 -1.74
CA TYR A 12 0.66 -16.62 -1.44
C TYR A 12 0.25 -15.83 -0.20
N THR A 13 -0.64 -16.37 0.61
CA THR A 13 -1.16 -15.69 1.79
C THR A 13 -0.85 -16.44 3.08
N ILE A 14 -0.97 -15.75 4.20
CA ILE A 14 -1.04 -16.36 5.53
C ILE A 14 -2.19 -15.74 6.30
N ILE A 15 -2.79 -16.51 7.20
CA ILE A 15 -3.85 -16.02 8.08
C ILE A 15 -3.25 -14.97 9.02
N ASN A 16 -3.92 -13.82 9.10
CA ASN A 16 -3.54 -12.76 10.04
C ASN A 16 -4.06 -13.09 11.44
N LYS A 17 -3.17 -13.33 12.37
CA LYS A 17 -3.49 -13.70 13.76
C LYS A 17 -3.85 -12.50 14.66
N GLY A 18 -3.85 -11.28 14.13
CA GLY A 18 -4.21 -10.07 14.87
C GLY A 18 -3.03 -9.17 15.21
N THR A 19 -3.29 -8.23 16.11
CA THR A 19 -2.36 -7.16 16.50
C THR A 19 -2.26 -7.08 18.01
N LYS A 20 -1.06 -6.83 18.54
CA LYS A 20 -0.83 -6.43 19.92
C LYS A 20 -0.36 -4.99 19.96
N PHE A 21 -0.87 -4.23 20.88
CA PHE A 21 -0.41 -2.89 21.20
C PHE A 21 0.42 -2.95 22.48
N VAL A 22 1.61 -2.42 22.44
CA VAL A 22 2.52 -2.42 23.59
C VAL A 22 3.00 -0.99 23.87
N ASN A 23 3.19 -0.66 25.15
CA ASN A 23 3.76 0.64 25.53
C ASN A 23 5.30 0.68 25.31
N SER A 24 5.92 1.79 25.65
CA SER A 24 7.38 1.99 25.54
C SER A 24 8.22 1.03 26.38
N LYS A 25 7.64 0.40 27.41
CA LYS A 25 8.27 -0.62 28.28
C LYS A 25 7.99 -2.05 27.82
N GLY A 26 7.27 -2.24 26.69
CA GLY A 26 6.89 -3.56 26.17
C GLY A 26 5.67 -4.20 26.85
N LYS A 27 5.03 -3.51 27.82
CA LYS A 27 3.79 -4.01 28.47
C LYS A 27 2.65 -3.93 27.45
N VAL A 28 1.86 -5.03 27.37
CA VAL A 28 0.67 -5.10 26.52
C VAL A 28 -0.38 -4.13 27.04
N ILE A 29 -0.85 -3.22 26.17
CA ILE A 29 -1.95 -2.28 26.40
C ILE A 29 -3.25 -2.90 25.91
N LEU A 30 -3.19 -3.52 24.70
CA LEU A 30 -4.32 -4.17 24.07
C LEU A 30 -3.84 -5.41 23.31
N ASP A 31 -4.47 -6.54 23.59
CA ASP A 31 -4.32 -7.75 22.78
C ASP A 31 -5.58 -7.92 21.93
N TRP A 32 -5.42 -7.79 20.61
CA TRP A 32 -6.51 -7.91 19.67
C TRP A 32 -6.28 -9.07 18.69
N PRO A 33 -6.58 -10.30 19.13
CA PRO A 33 -6.50 -11.48 18.28
C PRO A 33 -7.59 -11.46 17.21
N ARG A 34 -7.30 -12.05 16.06
CA ARG A 34 -8.33 -12.36 15.07
C ARG A 34 -8.92 -13.74 15.35
N PRO A 35 -10.22 -13.96 15.13
CA PRO A 35 -10.83 -15.28 15.22
C PRO A 35 -10.07 -16.32 14.38
N LYS A 36 -9.88 -17.51 14.93
CA LYS A 36 -9.17 -18.63 14.27
C LYS A 36 -10.11 -19.51 13.43
N LYS A 37 -11.33 -19.07 13.19
CA LYS A 37 -12.34 -19.79 12.43
C LYS A 37 -12.74 -19.04 11.19
N VAL A 38 -13.21 -19.77 10.20
CA VAL A 38 -13.84 -19.23 9.00
C VAL A 38 -15.12 -18.49 9.39
N THR A 39 -15.34 -17.31 8.82
CA THR A 39 -16.54 -16.50 9.04
C THR A 39 -17.70 -17.01 8.17
N GLU A 40 -18.88 -16.46 8.38
CA GLU A 40 -20.08 -16.72 7.57
C GLU A 40 -19.84 -16.47 6.06
N ASN A 41 -18.92 -15.58 5.71
CA ASN A 41 -18.52 -15.33 4.33
C ASN A 41 -17.63 -16.43 3.71
N GLY A 42 -17.35 -17.51 4.43
CA GLY A 42 -16.53 -18.62 3.95
C GLY A 42 -15.00 -18.38 4.02
N TRP A 43 -14.56 -17.30 4.67
CA TRP A 43 -13.15 -16.90 4.75
C TRP A 43 -12.70 -16.62 6.18
N TYR A 44 -11.37 -16.73 6.42
CA TYR A 44 -10.82 -16.15 7.65
C TYR A 44 -10.97 -14.64 7.63
N PRO A 45 -11.13 -13.97 8.79
CA PRO A 45 -11.40 -12.54 8.89
C PRO A 45 -10.35 -11.65 8.26
N SER A 46 -9.11 -12.13 8.12
CA SER A 46 -8.01 -11.35 7.55
C SER A 46 -6.87 -12.24 7.10
N TYR A 47 -6.30 -11.89 5.96
CA TYR A 47 -5.11 -12.51 5.40
C TYR A 47 -4.00 -11.47 5.26
N ARG A 48 -2.75 -11.95 5.24
CA ARG A 48 -1.58 -11.17 4.87
C ARG A 48 -1.01 -11.74 3.60
N PHE A 49 -0.53 -10.86 2.77
CA PHE A 49 0.08 -11.21 1.49
C PHE A 49 1.17 -10.21 1.13
N ASN A 50 1.96 -10.55 0.14
CA ASN A 50 2.90 -9.64 -0.49
C ASN A 50 2.23 -9.05 -1.73
N GLN A 51 2.14 -7.73 -1.81
CA GLN A 51 1.43 -7.02 -2.89
C GLN A 51 1.90 -7.41 -4.31
N PRO A 52 3.21 -7.56 -4.60
CA PRO A 52 3.65 -8.03 -5.92
C PRO A 52 3.09 -9.40 -6.32
N ASP A 53 2.81 -10.29 -5.36
CA ASP A 53 2.23 -11.59 -5.65
C ASP A 53 0.76 -11.46 -6.06
N LEU A 54 -0.01 -10.60 -5.41
CA LEU A 54 -1.38 -10.27 -5.81
C LEU A 54 -1.40 -9.65 -7.21
N GLU A 55 -0.57 -8.64 -7.47
CA GLU A 55 -0.50 -7.98 -8.78
C GLU A 55 -0.15 -8.96 -9.89
N ARG A 56 0.75 -9.91 -9.64
CA ARG A 56 1.10 -10.96 -10.61
C ARG A 56 -0.08 -11.83 -10.96
N GLN A 57 -0.88 -12.25 -9.96
CA GLN A 57 -2.08 -13.05 -10.19
C GLN A 57 -3.16 -12.27 -10.94
N LEU A 58 -3.37 -11.01 -10.58
CA LEU A 58 -4.30 -10.13 -11.29
C LEU A 58 -3.89 -9.91 -12.75
N ARG A 59 -2.61 -9.63 -13.01
CA ARG A 59 -2.08 -9.47 -14.38
C ARG A 59 -2.18 -10.76 -15.20
N LYS A 60 -1.92 -11.92 -14.59
CA LYS A 60 -2.11 -13.23 -15.22
C LYS A 60 -3.57 -13.40 -15.64
N LYS A 61 -4.51 -13.10 -14.74
CA LYS A 61 -5.95 -13.22 -15.00
C LYS A 61 -6.43 -12.27 -16.10
N LEU A 62 -5.95 -11.03 -16.09
CA LEU A 62 -6.31 -10.05 -17.12
C LEU A 62 -5.97 -10.49 -18.55
N LYS A 63 -4.92 -11.30 -18.74
CA LYS A 63 -4.55 -11.82 -20.07
C LYS A 63 -5.59 -12.79 -20.65
N GLU A 64 -6.45 -13.38 -19.82
CA GLU A 64 -7.53 -14.26 -20.27
C GLU A 64 -8.68 -13.48 -20.95
N TYR A 65 -8.77 -12.17 -20.70
CA TYR A 65 -9.81 -11.32 -21.24
C TYR A 65 -9.38 -10.68 -22.56
N LYS A 66 -9.81 -11.22 -23.69
CA LYS A 66 -9.43 -10.77 -25.04
C LYS A 66 -9.69 -9.29 -25.32
N LYS A 67 -10.67 -8.67 -24.64
CA LYS A 67 -11.03 -7.25 -24.79
C LYS A 67 -10.23 -6.31 -23.87
N VAL A 68 -9.37 -6.83 -23.01
CA VAL A 68 -8.54 -6.05 -22.11
C VAL A 68 -7.13 -5.87 -22.70
N GLN A 69 -6.69 -4.62 -22.79
CA GLN A 69 -5.33 -4.29 -23.22
C GLN A 69 -4.56 -3.65 -22.06
N ILE A 70 -3.40 -4.20 -21.73
CA ILE A 70 -2.49 -3.63 -20.73
C ILE A 70 -1.33 -2.97 -21.47
N LYS A 71 -1.19 -1.65 -21.34
CA LYS A 71 -0.07 -0.89 -21.89
C LYS A 71 0.93 -0.58 -20.79
N GLN A 72 2.00 -1.37 -20.72
CA GLN A 72 3.11 -1.13 -19.80
C GLN A 72 4.06 -0.05 -20.36
N ASN A 73 4.97 0.46 -19.52
CA ASN A 73 5.92 1.52 -19.88
C ASN A 73 5.24 2.74 -20.50
N THR A 74 4.06 3.06 -19.98
CA THR A 74 3.20 4.11 -20.54
C THR A 74 2.80 5.06 -19.42
N GLU A 75 3.07 6.36 -19.62
CA GLU A 75 2.76 7.42 -18.67
C GLU A 75 1.70 8.35 -19.25
N VAL A 76 0.57 8.47 -18.57
CA VAL A 76 -0.47 9.45 -18.93
C VAL A 76 0.04 10.86 -18.63
N LYS A 77 0.02 11.73 -19.61
CA LYS A 77 0.49 13.13 -19.49
C LYS A 77 -0.66 14.12 -19.39
N LYS A 78 -1.75 13.87 -20.10
CA LYS A 78 -2.88 14.78 -20.16
C LYS A 78 -4.16 14.03 -20.49
N ILE A 79 -5.26 14.50 -19.94
CA ILE A 79 -6.60 14.01 -20.29
C ILE A 79 -7.50 15.18 -20.66
N HIS A 80 -8.37 14.97 -21.63
CA HIS A 80 -9.37 15.94 -22.05
C HIS A 80 -10.76 15.34 -21.89
N ASN A 81 -11.68 16.14 -21.38
CA ASN A 81 -13.07 15.77 -21.19
C ASN A 81 -13.95 16.57 -22.15
N ASN A 82 -14.58 15.91 -23.10
CA ASN A 82 -15.55 16.50 -24.01
C ASN A 82 -16.95 15.99 -23.71
N LYS A 83 -17.96 16.63 -24.28
CA LYS A 83 -19.38 16.24 -24.09
C LYS A 83 -19.63 14.78 -24.50
N ASN A 84 -19.07 14.33 -25.62
CA ASN A 84 -19.35 13.03 -26.23
C ASN A 84 -18.29 11.96 -26.00
N TYR A 85 -17.05 12.35 -25.64
CA TYR A 85 -15.91 11.45 -25.44
C TYR A 85 -14.89 12.05 -24.47
N ALA A 86 -13.96 11.26 -24.04
CA ALA A 86 -12.74 11.71 -23.36
C ALA A 86 -11.51 11.32 -24.19
N LYS A 87 -10.41 12.05 -24.05
CA LYS A 87 -9.11 11.73 -24.68
C LYS A 87 -8.03 11.58 -23.62
N ILE A 88 -7.14 10.61 -23.84
CA ILE A 88 -5.95 10.39 -23.02
C ILE A 88 -4.73 10.61 -23.93
N PHE A 89 -3.81 11.47 -23.50
CA PHE A 89 -2.49 11.63 -24.08
C PHE A 89 -1.47 10.95 -23.18
N PHE A 90 -0.73 10.02 -23.72
CA PHE A 90 0.24 9.25 -22.96
C PHE A 90 1.56 9.10 -23.72
N LYS A 91 2.65 9.04 -22.97
CA LYS A 91 3.99 8.84 -23.48
C LYS A 91 4.42 7.40 -23.23
N ASN A 92 4.89 6.71 -24.24
CA ASN A 92 5.61 5.47 -24.06
C ASN A 92 7.04 5.80 -23.59
N ILE A 93 7.50 5.18 -22.52
CA ILE A 93 8.79 5.46 -21.88
C ILE A 93 9.96 4.90 -22.71
N ILE A 94 9.71 3.83 -23.48
CA ILE A 94 10.73 3.15 -24.27
C ILE A 94 11.03 3.93 -25.56
N ASP A 95 10.02 4.13 -26.40
CA ASP A 95 10.17 4.82 -27.70
C ASP A 95 10.11 6.35 -27.60
N LYS A 96 9.80 6.87 -26.40
CA LYS A 96 9.64 8.30 -26.04
C LYS A 96 8.56 9.03 -26.84
N LYS A 97 7.75 8.33 -27.65
CA LYS A 97 6.67 8.91 -28.47
C LYS A 97 5.42 9.16 -27.64
N THR A 98 4.66 10.17 -28.09
CA THR A 98 3.35 10.50 -27.48
C THR A 98 2.24 9.96 -28.37
N TYR A 99 1.26 9.38 -27.73
CA TYR A 99 0.09 8.79 -28.38
C TYR A 99 -1.19 9.37 -27.78
N GLU A 100 -2.30 9.23 -28.51
CA GLU A 100 -3.63 9.55 -27.98
C GLU A 100 -4.60 8.37 -28.12
N ILE A 101 -5.54 8.30 -27.21
CA ILE A 101 -6.68 7.39 -27.26
C ILE A 101 -7.95 8.18 -26.98
N LYS A 102 -8.94 7.99 -27.84
CA LYS A 102 -10.32 8.45 -27.64
C LYS A 102 -11.12 7.36 -26.97
N THR A 103 -11.87 7.67 -25.91
CA THR A 103 -12.64 6.71 -25.12
C THR A 103 -13.98 7.29 -24.67
N LYS A 104 -14.92 6.43 -24.31
CA LYS A 104 -16.19 6.86 -23.72
C LYS A 104 -16.03 7.40 -22.30
N TYR A 105 -15.20 6.75 -21.49
CA TYR A 105 -14.97 7.10 -20.09
C TYR A 105 -13.49 6.90 -19.70
N ILE A 106 -13.05 7.61 -18.67
CA ILE A 106 -11.75 7.43 -18.02
C ILE A 106 -12.02 7.17 -16.54
N ILE A 107 -11.36 6.16 -15.99
CA ILE A 107 -11.34 5.88 -14.56
C ILE A 107 -9.88 6.02 -14.11
N GLY A 108 -9.59 7.06 -13.30
CA GLY A 108 -8.27 7.30 -12.72
C GLY A 108 -8.11 6.52 -11.43
N CYS A 109 -7.27 5.48 -11.48
CA CYS A 109 -6.79 4.74 -10.31
C CYS A 109 -5.28 4.99 -10.13
N ASP A 110 -4.87 6.24 -10.29
CA ASP A 110 -3.49 6.69 -10.43
C ASP A 110 -2.87 7.17 -9.11
N GLY A 111 -3.47 6.75 -7.97
CA GLY A 111 -2.87 6.84 -6.64
C GLY A 111 -2.91 8.23 -6.00
N ALA A 112 -2.19 8.37 -4.89
CA ALA A 112 -2.20 9.56 -4.03
C ALA A 112 -1.84 10.86 -4.78
N ASN A 113 -0.93 10.80 -5.74
CA ASN A 113 -0.49 11.94 -6.55
C ASN A 113 -1.26 12.12 -7.86
N SER A 114 -2.45 11.58 -7.95
CA SER A 114 -3.30 11.46 -9.14
C SER A 114 -3.27 12.67 -10.07
N ILE A 115 -2.84 12.45 -11.30
CA ILE A 115 -2.95 13.41 -12.39
C ILE A 115 -4.41 13.55 -12.82
N THR A 116 -5.18 12.45 -12.77
CA THR A 116 -6.61 12.44 -13.10
C THR A 116 -7.40 13.35 -12.17
N ARG A 117 -7.15 13.27 -10.85
CA ARG A 117 -7.74 14.18 -9.86
C ARG A 117 -7.42 15.65 -10.15
N LYS A 118 -6.16 15.96 -10.46
CA LYS A 118 -5.75 17.32 -10.83
C LYS A 118 -6.47 17.81 -12.10
N GLN A 119 -6.61 16.96 -13.08
CA GLN A 119 -7.24 17.29 -14.38
C GLN A 119 -8.76 17.53 -14.29
N ILE A 120 -9.47 16.83 -13.40
CA ILE A 120 -10.89 17.11 -13.15
C ILE A 120 -11.10 18.36 -12.27
N GLY A 121 -10.02 18.94 -11.74
CA GLY A 121 -10.08 20.18 -10.95
C GLY A 121 -10.80 20.06 -9.63
N THR A 122 -10.73 18.88 -8.96
CA THR A 122 -11.28 18.69 -7.63
C THR A 122 -10.22 18.87 -6.55
N LYS A 123 -10.64 19.36 -5.39
CA LYS A 123 -9.80 19.53 -4.20
C LYS A 123 -9.93 18.31 -3.29
N MET A 124 -8.87 18.06 -2.52
CA MET A 124 -8.90 17.12 -1.38
C MET A 124 -9.19 17.89 -0.10
N ASP A 125 -10.12 17.40 0.69
CA ASP A 125 -10.32 17.87 2.06
C ASP A 125 -9.48 16.99 2.99
N ASN A 126 -8.51 17.61 3.66
CA ASN A 126 -7.69 16.93 4.67
C ASN A 126 -8.48 16.86 5.98
N LEU A 127 -8.59 15.67 6.55
CA LEU A 127 -9.34 15.40 7.77
C LEU A 127 -8.49 15.61 9.06
N GLY A 128 -7.39 16.34 8.96
CA GLY A 128 -6.58 16.73 10.11
C GLY A 128 -5.46 15.75 10.48
N PHE A 129 -5.19 14.72 9.65
CA PHE A 129 -4.10 13.81 9.89
C PHE A 129 -3.08 13.84 8.73
N THR A 130 -1.85 14.20 9.07
CA THR A 130 -0.70 14.13 8.15
C THR A 130 0.55 13.76 8.93
N GLN A 131 1.16 12.63 8.61
CA GLN A 131 2.40 12.17 9.26
C GLN A 131 3.35 11.50 8.28
N LYS A 132 4.66 11.72 8.45
CA LYS A 132 5.70 11.02 7.71
C LYS A 132 6.17 9.79 8.49
N TRP A 133 6.21 8.66 7.80
CA TRP A 133 6.67 7.39 8.34
C TRP A 133 7.70 6.76 7.43
N ALA A 134 8.76 6.23 8.01
CA ALA A 134 9.69 5.37 7.32
C ALA A 134 9.14 3.95 7.30
N VAL A 135 9.18 3.32 6.14
CA VAL A 135 8.79 1.92 5.92
C VAL A 135 10.01 1.15 5.45
N VAL A 136 10.36 0.10 6.19
CA VAL A 136 11.51 -0.75 5.92
C VAL A 136 11.05 -2.18 5.75
N ASP A 137 11.13 -2.69 4.53
CA ASP A 137 10.87 -4.08 4.20
C ASP A 137 12.18 -4.88 4.26
N LEU A 138 12.14 -6.02 4.93
CA LEU A 138 13.28 -6.88 5.19
C LEU A 138 12.98 -8.33 4.77
N ILE A 139 14.01 -9.00 4.28
CA ILE A 139 14.01 -10.46 4.06
C ILE A 139 14.96 -11.08 5.07
N LEU A 140 14.44 -11.97 5.92
CA LEU A 140 15.26 -12.73 6.86
C LEU A 140 16.12 -13.73 6.09
N LYS A 141 17.40 -13.85 6.44
CA LYS A 141 18.28 -14.90 5.90
C LYS A 141 17.84 -16.28 6.37
N ASN A 142 17.52 -16.39 7.65
CA ASN A 142 16.99 -17.60 8.28
C ASN A 142 15.69 -17.29 8.99
N ASN A 143 14.85 -18.31 9.24
CA ASN A 143 13.65 -18.15 10.05
C ASN A 143 14.03 -17.84 11.49
N LYS A 144 13.79 -16.61 11.93
CA LYS A 144 14.04 -16.20 13.30
C LYS A 144 12.83 -16.50 14.17
N LYS A 145 12.96 -17.50 15.06
CA LYS A 145 11.88 -17.95 15.94
C LYS A 145 11.40 -16.91 16.94
N ASN A 146 12.25 -15.95 17.30
CA ASN A 146 11.96 -14.95 18.35
C ASN A 146 11.17 -13.73 17.85
N LEU A 147 10.92 -13.58 16.54
CA LEU A 147 10.09 -12.49 16.04
C LEU A 147 8.61 -12.82 16.21
N PRO A 148 7.78 -11.85 16.63
CA PRO A 148 6.36 -12.06 16.83
C PRO A 148 5.65 -12.57 15.57
N ASP A 149 4.67 -13.46 15.76
CA ASP A 149 3.84 -14.00 14.68
C ASP A 149 2.61 -13.11 14.38
N ARG A 150 2.41 -12.07 15.19
CA ARG A 150 1.38 -11.03 15.02
C ARG A 150 2.00 -9.68 14.70
N THR A 151 1.20 -8.75 14.23
CA THR A 151 1.59 -7.33 14.20
C THR A 151 1.79 -6.83 15.62
N ILE A 152 2.83 -6.06 15.83
CA ILE A 152 3.06 -5.35 17.09
C ILE A 152 3.04 -3.85 16.80
N GLN A 153 2.11 -3.16 17.45
CA GLN A 153 2.06 -1.71 17.46
C GLN A 153 2.79 -1.21 18.71
N TYR A 154 3.94 -0.60 18.52
CA TYR A 154 4.70 0.02 19.61
C TYR A 154 4.18 1.44 19.83
N SER A 155 3.34 1.60 20.85
CA SER A 155 2.74 2.88 21.26
C SER A 155 3.73 3.67 22.10
N ASN A 156 4.89 3.99 21.54
CA ASN A 156 5.90 4.82 22.16
C ASN A 156 5.70 6.29 21.74
N PRO A 157 5.34 7.22 22.65
CA PRO A 157 5.09 8.61 22.29
C PRO A 157 6.28 9.31 21.62
N ARG A 158 7.51 8.89 21.95
CA ARG A 158 8.73 9.46 21.34
C ARG A 158 8.96 9.01 19.91
N GLN A 159 8.61 7.77 19.58
CA GLN A 159 8.76 7.20 18.25
C GLN A 159 7.80 6.01 18.08
N PRO A 160 6.55 6.28 17.69
CA PRO A 160 5.62 5.21 17.36
C PRO A 160 6.17 4.32 16.25
N ALA A 161 5.97 3.01 16.38
CA ALA A 161 6.45 2.07 15.39
C ALA A 161 5.50 0.87 15.25
N THR A 162 5.54 0.22 14.11
CA THR A 162 4.77 -1.00 13.83
C THR A 162 5.72 -2.07 13.29
N TYR A 163 5.63 -3.26 13.83
CA TYR A 163 6.18 -4.46 13.25
C TYR A 163 5.09 -5.25 12.55
N CYS A 164 5.30 -5.61 11.30
CA CYS A 164 4.39 -6.46 10.53
C CYS A 164 5.05 -7.79 10.16
N ARG A 165 4.42 -8.89 10.60
CA ARG A 165 4.71 -10.22 10.12
C ARG A 165 4.15 -10.38 8.72
N ASN A 166 5.00 -10.48 7.70
CA ASN A 166 4.61 -10.73 6.31
C ASN A 166 4.79 -12.21 5.92
N VAL A 167 4.43 -12.55 4.69
CA VAL A 167 4.52 -13.91 4.16
C VAL A 167 5.98 -14.37 4.06
N GLY A 168 6.22 -15.63 4.35
CA GLY A 168 7.53 -16.26 4.25
C GLY A 168 8.57 -15.57 5.16
N LYS A 169 9.72 -15.24 4.60
CA LYS A 169 10.82 -14.57 5.30
C LYS A 169 10.68 -13.05 5.35
N ARG A 170 9.64 -12.45 4.76
CA ARG A 170 9.44 -11.00 4.74
C ARG A 170 8.95 -10.48 6.07
N ARG A 171 9.54 -9.36 6.48
CA ARG A 171 9.17 -8.58 7.67
C ARG A 171 9.14 -7.11 7.30
N ARG A 172 8.30 -6.35 7.98
CA ARG A 172 8.23 -4.91 7.81
C ARG A 172 8.28 -4.22 9.15
N TRP A 173 9.06 -3.16 9.22
CA TRP A 173 8.98 -2.16 10.28
C TRP A 173 8.57 -0.82 9.68
N GLU A 174 7.68 -0.17 10.37
CA GLU A 174 7.25 1.20 10.07
C GLU A 174 7.48 2.03 11.33
N PHE A 175 7.99 3.25 11.17
CA PHE A 175 8.19 4.13 12.32
C PHE A 175 8.01 5.58 11.92
N ALA A 176 7.38 6.36 12.83
CA ALA A 176 7.16 7.79 12.63
C ALA A 176 8.49 8.54 12.55
N LEU A 177 8.59 9.48 11.61
CA LEU A 177 9.72 10.39 11.56
C LEU A 177 9.62 11.41 12.68
N ARG A 178 10.75 11.68 13.31
CA ARG A 178 10.87 12.82 14.24
C ARG A 178 11.07 14.09 13.43
N ASN A 179 10.43 15.18 13.86
CA ASN A 179 10.43 16.45 13.14
C ASN A 179 11.79 17.08 12.86
N ASN A 180 12.84 16.67 13.60
CA ASN A 180 14.20 17.20 13.50
C ASN A 180 15.16 16.34 12.66
N LEU A 181 14.68 15.30 12.00
CA LEU A 181 15.51 14.39 11.22
C LEU A 181 15.22 14.52 9.72
N SER A 182 16.29 14.71 8.93
CA SER A 182 16.15 14.67 7.47
C SER A 182 15.82 13.26 6.97
N GLU A 183 15.04 13.16 5.91
CA GLU A 183 14.65 11.89 5.27
C GLU A 183 15.88 11.07 4.85
N LYS A 184 16.91 11.75 4.30
CA LYS A 184 18.19 11.13 3.94
C LYS A 184 18.87 10.45 5.15
N LYS A 185 18.86 11.09 6.31
CA LYS A 185 19.44 10.54 7.55
C LYS A 185 18.64 9.32 8.01
N VAL A 186 17.31 9.39 8.01
CA VAL A 186 16.42 8.31 8.45
C VAL A 186 16.53 7.08 7.54
N LEU A 187 16.67 7.29 6.22
CA LEU A 187 16.87 6.20 5.25
C LEU A 187 18.32 5.71 5.16
N SER A 188 19.26 6.27 5.95
CA SER A 188 20.63 5.76 5.96
C SER A 188 20.69 4.37 6.59
N GLU A 189 21.59 3.54 6.09
CA GLU A 189 21.77 2.18 6.59
C GLU A 189 22.10 2.16 8.09
N LYS A 190 22.98 3.07 8.53
CA LYS A 190 23.34 3.24 9.94
C LYS A 190 22.11 3.50 10.83
N TYR A 191 21.23 4.40 10.40
CA TYR A 191 20.03 4.74 11.18
C TYR A 191 19.05 3.55 11.24
N ILE A 192 18.77 2.91 10.10
CA ILE A 192 17.86 1.78 10.03
C ILE A 192 18.34 0.62 10.91
N TRP A 193 19.60 0.21 10.83
CA TRP A 193 20.11 -0.89 11.65
C TRP A 193 20.23 -0.54 13.13
N ASN A 194 20.48 0.72 13.46
CA ASN A 194 20.42 1.17 14.84
C ASN A 194 18.99 1.11 15.40
N PHE A 195 17.99 1.51 14.60
CA PHE A 195 16.57 1.39 14.95
C PHE A 195 16.16 -0.09 15.13
N LEU A 196 16.61 -0.97 14.25
CA LEU A 196 16.26 -2.39 14.26
C LEU A 196 17.01 -3.22 15.32
N LYS A 197 18.07 -2.67 15.91
CA LYS A 197 18.96 -3.38 16.85
C LYS A 197 18.23 -4.17 17.96
N PRO A 198 17.10 -3.71 18.54
CA PRO A 198 16.38 -4.48 19.56
C PRO A 198 15.79 -5.83 19.03
N TRP A 199 15.59 -5.95 17.73
CA TRP A 199 14.94 -7.12 17.13
C TRP A 199 15.84 -7.92 16.20
N LEU A 200 16.71 -7.27 15.46
CA LEU A 200 17.52 -7.87 14.39
C LEU A 200 18.93 -7.30 14.33
N LYS A 201 19.89 -8.20 14.03
CA LYS A 201 21.24 -7.82 13.62
C LYS A 201 21.30 -7.71 12.08
N LYS A 202 22.23 -6.89 11.56
CA LYS A 202 22.46 -6.74 10.11
C LYS A 202 22.83 -8.07 9.43
N SER A 203 23.48 -8.97 10.15
CA SER A 203 23.82 -10.32 9.67
C SER A 203 22.60 -11.24 9.45
N GLU A 204 21.43 -10.91 10.04
CA GLU A 204 20.23 -11.79 10.06
C GLU A 204 19.22 -11.48 8.97
N ALA A 205 19.32 -10.31 8.31
CA ALA A 205 18.36 -9.92 7.26
C ALA A 205 18.97 -9.02 6.18
N TYR A 206 18.30 -8.92 5.04
CA TYR A 206 18.57 -7.93 3.98
C TYR A 206 17.46 -6.87 4.00
N VAL A 207 17.83 -5.62 3.70
CA VAL A 207 16.86 -4.56 3.41
C VAL A 207 16.41 -4.74 1.95
N GLU A 208 15.15 -5.16 1.76
CA GLU A 208 14.54 -5.30 0.44
C GLU A 208 14.13 -3.93 -0.11
N ARG A 209 13.55 -3.09 0.75
CA ARG A 209 13.10 -1.75 0.41
C ARG A 209 13.10 -0.85 1.62
N LYS A 210 13.41 0.41 1.40
CA LYS A 210 13.27 1.49 2.38
C LYS A 210 12.70 2.73 1.72
N THR A 211 11.74 3.36 2.34
CA THR A 211 11.07 4.54 1.79
C THR A 211 10.39 5.35 2.89
N ILE A 212 10.08 6.60 2.59
CA ILE A 212 9.26 7.44 3.45
C ILE A 212 7.94 7.68 2.74
N TYR A 213 6.85 7.49 3.47
CA TYR A 213 5.52 7.84 3.06
C TYR A 213 4.98 8.99 3.91
N THR A 214 4.29 9.89 3.27
CA THR A 214 3.40 10.81 3.96
C THR A 214 2.03 10.17 4.01
N PHE A 215 1.58 9.84 5.21
CA PHE A 215 0.25 9.32 5.45
C PHE A 215 -0.70 10.48 5.72
N GLU A 216 -1.80 10.49 5.00
CA GLU A 216 -2.82 11.53 5.09
C GLU A 216 -4.19 10.87 5.25
N SER A 217 -5.09 11.57 5.94
CA SER A 217 -6.52 11.28 5.90
C SER A 217 -7.18 12.38 5.11
N ALA A 218 -7.60 12.06 3.88
CA ALA A 218 -8.15 13.07 2.99
C ALA A 218 -9.14 12.44 1.98
N ILE A 219 -10.15 13.21 1.60
CA ILE A 219 -11.19 12.78 0.66
C ILE A 219 -11.38 13.83 -0.44
N SER A 220 -11.57 13.39 -1.66
CA SER A 220 -11.84 14.27 -2.79
C SER A 220 -13.29 14.78 -2.75
N ARG A 221 -13.49 16.08 -2.93
CA ARG A 221 -14.83 16.69 -2.95
C ARG A 221 -15.72 16.19 -4.08
N LYS A 222 -15.11 15.87 -5.23
CA LYS A 222 -15.81 15.36 -6.40
C LYS A 222 -15.05 14.16 -6.95
N TRP A 223 -15.74 13.09 -7.22
CA TRP A 223 -15.18 11.84 -7.75
C TRP A 223 -15.45 11.67 -9.25
N ARG A 224 -16.16 12.64 -9.83
CA ARG A 224 -16.50 12.66 -11.24
C ARG A 224 -16.53 14.08 -11.79
N ARG A 225 -16.08 14.23 -13.05
CA ARG A 225 -16.37 15.39 -13.89
C ARG A 225 -16.61 14.92 -15.31
N GLY A 226 -17.87 15.06 -15.79
CA GLY A 226 -18.26 14.57 -17.11
C GLY A 226 -18.02 13.07 -17.27
N ARG A 227 -17.08 12.71 -18.15
CA ARG A 227 -16.71 11.32 -18.48
C ARG A 227 -15.50 10.80 -17.73
N ILE A 228 -14.97 11.55 -16.78
CA ILE A 228 -13.79 11.21 -16.01
C ILE A 228 -14.20 10.95 -14.58
N PHE A 229 -13.77 9.78 -14.06
CA PHE A 229 -13.96 9.33 -12.69
C PHE A 229 -12.61 9.11 -12.01
N ILE A 230 -12.59 9.19 -10.69
CA ILE A 230 -11.44 8.78 -9.86
C ILE A 230 -11.86 7.74 -8.85
N SER A 231 -10.96 6.82 -8.48
CA SER A 231 -11.22 5.72 -7.56
C SER A 231 -9.96 5.34 -6.78
N GLY A 232 -10.14 4.68 -5.62
CA GLY A 232 -9.06 4.30 -4.72
C GLY A 232 -8.28 5.53 -4.21
N ASP A 233 -6.96 5.41 -4.07
CA ASP A 233 -6.11 6.49 -3.53
C ASP A 233 -6.15 7.78 -4.38
N SER A 234 -6.66 7.75 -5.59
CA SER A 234 -6.91 8.96 -6.37
C SER A 234 -8.12 9.75 -5.86
N ALA A 235 -9.05 9.11 -5.18
CA ALA A 235 -10.28 9.70 -4.65
C ALA A 235 -10.21 9.93 -3.13
N HIS A 236 -9.57 9.05 -2.38
CA HIS A 236 -9.47 9.16 -0.92
C HIS A 236 -8.13 8.59 -0.42
N LEU A 237 -7.55 9.24 0.57
CA LEU A 237 -6.34 8.81 1.26
C LEU A 237 -6.68 8.39 2.67
N MET A 238 -6.12 7.27 3.08
CA MET A 238 -6.34 6.70 4.40
C MET A 238 -4.99 6.35 5.04
N PRO A 239 -4.78 6.69 6.31
CA PRO A 239 -3.61 6.21 7.04
C PRO A 239 -3.56 4.69 7.06
N PRO A 240 -2.38 4.06 6.93
CA PRO A 240 -2.24 2.61 6.76
C PRO A 240 -2.51 1.81 8.04
N PHE A 241 -2.90 2.47 9.10
CA PHE A 241 -3.22 1.83 10.37
C PHE A 241 -4.34 0.80 10.16
N MET A 242 -4.11 -0.40 10.65
CA MET A 242 -5.01 -1.55 10.48
C MET A 242 -5.10 -2.13 9.07
N GLY A 243 -4.35 -1.60 8.08
CA GLY A 243 -4.26 -2.13 6.72
C GLY A 243 -5.57 -2.06 5.93
N GLN A 244 -6.36 -0.99 6.09
CA GLN A 244 -7.69 -0.87 5.47
C GLN A 244 -7.69 -0.17 4.09
N GLY A 245 -6.60 0.48 3.69
CA GLY A 245 -6.57 1.30 2.48
C GLY A 245 -6.99 0.56 1.20
N MET A 246 -6.49 -0.66 0.99
CA MET A 246 -6.87 -1.46 -0.16
C MET A 246 -8.36 -1.86 -0.11
N CYS A 247 -8.85 -2.30 1.04
CA CYS A 247 -10.25 -2.73 1.19
C CYS A 247 -11.23 -1.57 1.02
N ALA A 248 -10.84 -0.36 1.37
CA ALA A 248 -11.66 0.83 1.17
C ALA A 248 -11.62 1.34 -0.30
N GLY A 249 -10.60 0.96 -1.07
CA GLY A 249 -10.41 1.39 -2.46
C GLY A 249 -11.00 0.44 -3.50
N ILE A 250 -11.39 -0.77 -3.11
CA ILE A 250 -12.03 -1.78 -3.95
C ILE A 250 -13.54 -1.72 -3.76
#